data_bd1dc413c9012a1f38046721fc4fea89
#
_entry.id   bd1dc413c9012a1f38046721fc4fea89
#
_cell.length_a   1.000
_cell.length_b   1.000
_cell.length_c   1.000
_cell.angle_alpha   90.00
_cell.angle_beta   90.00
_cell.angle_gamma   90.00
#
_symmetry.space_group_name_H-M   'P 1'
#
loop_
_entity.id
_entity.type
_entity.pdbx_description
1 polymer ?
#
loop_
_entity_poly.entity_id
_entity_poly.type
_entity_poly.pdbx_seq_one_letter_code
_entity_poly.pdbx_strand_id
1 'polypeptide(L)'
;MCYNEEKSASAAPIFTEKKGRILLPSYKYILLGLVFFALLLLYRWIPSRKVWALFSLTLLFAGAAAFWSFPPPPPPKMTEAERAEIHQQQEIFTAWYDEHKKNITQLDYNWQQYHNILESFKEGAIDIQTAYVRLTQLAEDAKHTRDAVDAHIPPLALSGINYDLCAAVRQKTLAYADAQQQAISRTRNAADPAQLLTRDPAEQSRILEDTMIRESPPGLFLADEISTLRDNLTIPPEKDE
;
A
#
# COMPACT_ATOMS: atom_id res chain seq x y z
N MET A 1 13.48 28.72 44.21
CA MET A 1 13.71 30.05 43.63
C MET A 1 14.17 29.88 42.20
N CYS A 2 13.46 30.54 41.28
CA CYS A 2 13.71 30.77 39.87
C CYS A 2 13.46 29.55 38.90
N TYR A 3 12.22 29.49 38.50
CA TYR A 3 11.70 29.03 37.22
C TYR A 3 12.39 29.75 36.06
N ASN A 4 12.80 29.05 35.03
CA ASN A 4 12.97 29.62 33.70
C ASN A 4 12.22 28.72 32.69
N GLU A 5 11.04 29.20 32.31
CA GLU A 5 10.30 28.75 31.15
C GLU A 5 11.01 29.21 29.87
N GLU A 6 11.60 28.30 29.14
CA GLU A 6 11.98 28.55 27.76
C GLU A 6 10.88 28.01 26.83
N LYS A 7 10.10 28.96 26.32
CA LYS A 7 9.13 28.79 25.24
C LYS A 7 9.86 28.28 23.99
N SER A 8 9.78 26.97 23.73
CA SER A 8 10.07 26.41 22.43
C SER A 8 8.91 26.75 21.48
N ALA A 9 9.14 27.72 20.62
CA ALA A 9 8.24 28.08 19.53
C ALA A 9 8.19 26.91 18.53
N SER A 10 7.05 26.23 18.52
CA SER A 10 6.65 25.27 17.50
C SER A 10 6.52 26.02 16.16
N ALA A 11 7.54 25.91 15.31
CA ALA A 11 7.45 26.26 13.91
C ALA A 11 6.63 25.17 13.20
N ALA A 12 5.35 25.43 13.03
CA ALA A 12 4.51 24.64 12.13
C ALA A 12 5.10 24.76 10.71
N PRO A 13 5.27 23.65 9.98
CA PRO A 13 5.64 23.73 8.57
C PRO A 13 4.47 24.36 7.82
N ILE A 14 4.72 25.48 7.18
CA ILE A 14 3.81 26.11 6.23
C ILE A 14 3.73 25.16 5.03
N PHE A 15 2.80 24.25 5.08
CA PHE A 15 2.37 23.45 3.94
C PHE A 15 1.64 24.41 3.00
N THR A 16 2.37 25.06 2.11
CA THR A 16 1.76 25.73 0.98
C THR A 16 1.21 24.66 0.06
N GLU A 17 -0.03 24.29 0.31
CA GLU A 17 -0.88 23.57 -0.62
C GLU A 17 -0.87 24.34 -1.95
N LYS A 18 0.03 23.95 -2.83
CA LYS A 18 0.07 24.43 -4.21
C LYS A 18 -1.11 23.79 -4.90
N LYS A 19 -2.30 24.37 -4.64
CA LYS A 19 -3.54 24.08 -5.33
C LYS A 19 -3.25 24.20 -6.82
N GLY A 20 -2.92 23.07 -7.44
CA GLY A 20 -2.74 22.95 -8.88
C GLY A 20 -4.03 23.42 -9.53
N ARG A 21 -4.12 24.72 -9.83
CA ARG A 21 -5.11 25.21 -10.78
C ARG A 21 -4.82 24.44 -12.06
N ILE A 22 -5.69 23.48 -12.33
CA ILE A 22 -5.86 22.96 -13.66
C ILE A 22 -6.22 24.18 -14.50
N LEU A 23 -5.22 24.87 -15.02
CA LEU A 23 -5.36 25.83 -16.11
C LEU A 23 -5.75 24.97 -17.32
N LEU A 24 -7.04 24.63 -17.40
CA LEU A 24 -7.61 24.24 -18.69
C LEU A 24 -7.10 25.29 -19.67
N PRO A 25 -6.41 24.90 -20.73
CA PRO A 25 -5.72 25.84 -21.58
C PRO A 25 -6.72 26.89 -22.04
N SER A 26 -6.45 28.14 -21.72
CA SER A 26 -7.33 29.30 -21.91
C SER A 26 -7.89 29.41 -23.33
N TYR A 27 -7.20 28.81 -24.33
CA TYR A 27 -7.65 28.78 -25.72
C TYR A 27 -8.96 28.00 -25.94
N LYS A 28 -9.27 26.98 -25.14
CA LYS A 28 -10.55 26.22 -25.28
C LYS A 28 -11.74 27.09 -24.90
N TYR A 29 -11.62 27.92 -23.88
CA TYR A 29 -12.67 28.87 -23.51
C TYR A 29 -12.78 30.02 -24.49
N ILE A 30 -11.65 30.48 -25.06
CA ILE A 30 -11.64 31.49 -26.12
C ILE A 30 -12.35 30.94 -27.36
N LEU A 31 -12.05 29.72 -27.76
CA LEU A 31 -12.67 29.06 -28.92
C LEU A 31 -14.18 28.87 -28.71
N LEU A 32 -14.59 28.43 -27.51
CA LEU A 32 -16.00 28.27 -27.14
C LEU A 32 -16.74 29.63 -27.15
N GLY A 33 -16.11 30.70 -26.64
CA GLY A 33 -16.62 32.06 -26.69
C GLY A 33 -16.78 32.57 -28.14
N LEU A 34 -15.83 32.27 -29.02
CA LEU A 34 -15.82 32.66 -30.40
C LEU A 34 -16.92 31.96 -31.19
N VAL A 35 -17.14 30.65 -30.93
CA VAL A 35 -18.26 29.86 -31.53
C VAL A 35 -19.60 30.43 -31.06
N PHE A 36 -19.74 30.73 -29.77
CA PHE A 36 -20.98 31.30 -29.23
C PHE A 36 -21.29 32.69 -29.82
N PHE A 37 -20.26 33.52 -29.95
CA PHE A 37 -20.38 34.84 -30.58
C PHE A 37 -20.76 34.75 -32.09
N ALA A 38 -20.17 33.82 -32.81
CA ALA A 38 -20.50 33.54 -34.19
C ALA A 38 -21.98 33.09 -34.36
N LEU A 39 -22.47 32.25 -33.44
CA LEU A 39 -23.88 31.81 -33.43
C LEU A 39 -24.85 32.97 -33.20
N LEU A 40 -24.51 33.93 -32.31
CA LEU A 40 -25.31 35.13 -32.08
C LEU A 40 -25.34 36.06 -33.28
N LEU A 41 -24.20 36.25 -33.97
CA LEU A 41 -24.16 37.04 -35.20
C LEU A 41 -24.98 36.39 -36.30
N LEU A 42 -24.88 35.09 -36.51
CA LEU A 42 -25.64 34.34 -37.50
C LEU A 42 -27.15 34.39 -37.21
N TYR A 43 -27.57 34.37 -35.93
CA TYR A 43 -28.98 34.51 -35.56
C TYR A 43 -29.56 35.84 -35.99
N ARG A 44 -28.78 36.93 -35.96
CA ARG A 44 -29.22 38.26 -36.36
C ARG A 44 -29.27 38.44 -37.88
N TRP A 45 -28.46 37.72 -38.65
CA TRP A 45 -28.32 37.91 -40.12
C TRP A 45 -29.21 36.97 -40.95
N ILE A 46 -29.59 35.82 -40.44
CA ILE A 46 -30.34 34.81 -41.21
C ILE A 46 -31.84 34.91 -40.87
N PRO A 47 -32.67 35.34 -41.85
CA PRO A 47 -34.11 35.53 -41.63
C PRO A 47 -34.90 34.21 -41.51
N SER A 48 -34.33 33.09 -41.94
CA SER A 48 -34.98 31.78 -41.96
C SER A 48 -34.50 30.92 -40.78
N ARG A 49 -35.43 30.62 -39.86
CA ARG A 49 -35.13 29.79 -38.66
C ARG A 49 -34.61 28.38 -39.00
N LYS A 50 -35.07 27.82 -40.15
CA LYS A 50 -34.62 26.48 -40.59
C LYS A 50 -33.17 26.49 -41.07
N VAL A 51 -32.76 27.51 -41.81
CA VAL A 51 -31.40 27.68 -42.33
C VAL A 51 -30.45 27.98 -41.16
N TRP A 52 -30.88 28.80 -40.21
CA TRP A 52 -30.10 29.08 -38.97
C TRP A 52 -29.85 27.80 -38.16
N ALA A 53 -30.90 26.95 -37.96
CA ALA A 53 -30.75 25.69 -37.20
C ALA A 53 -29.77 24.71 -37.84
N LEU A 54 -29.81 24.61 -39.19
CA LEU A 54 -28.92 23.74 -39.95
C LEU A 54 -27.45 24.23 -39.88
N PHE A 55 -27.23 25.53 -39.97
CA PHE A 55 -25.90 26.15 -39.81
C PHE A 55 -25.36 26.01 -38.42
N SER A 56 -26.21 26.19 -37.40
CA SER A 56 -25.83 26.02 -36.00
C SER A 56 -25.43 24.58 -35.69
N LEU A 57 -26.16 23.60 -36.22
CA LEU A 57 -25.86 22.19 -36.07
C LEU A 57 -24.51 21.83 -36.70
N THR A 58 -24.24 22.32 -37.94
CA THR A 58 -22.94 22.11 -38.61
C THR A 58 -21.77 22.72 -37.83
N LEU A 59 -21.97 23.93 -37.32
CA LEU A 59 -20.95 24.63 -36.55
C LEU A 59 -20.65 23.91 -35.19
N LEU A 60 -21.68 23.38 -34.53
CA LEU A 60 -21.56 22.58 -33.35
C LEU A 60 -20.82 21.26 -33.61
N PHE A 61 -21.15 20.58 -34.70
CA PHE A 61 -20.44 19.36 -35.11
C PHE A 61 -18.98 19.64 -35.48
N ALA A 62 -18.71 20.72 -36.22
CA ALA A 62 -17.34 21.13 -36.56
C ALA A 62 -16.56 21.53 -35.30
N GLY A 63 -17.18 22.24 -34.35
CA GLY A 63 -16.60 22.59 -33.08
C GLY A 63 -16.29 21.36 -32.19
N ALA A 64 -17.19 20.40 -32.13
CA ALA A 64 -16.99 19.15 -31.40
C ALA A 64 -15.89 18.29 -32.05
N ALA A 65 -15.84 18.19 -33.37
CA ALA A 65 -14.79 17.48 -34.08
C ALA A 65 -13.43 18.16 -33.89
N ALA A 66 -13.35 19.50 -33.94
CA ALA A 66 -12.14 20.24 -33.64
C ALA A 66 -11.70 20.03 -32.20
N PHE A 67 -12.63 20.09 -31.23
CA PHE A 67 -12.32 19.86 -29.82
C PHE A 67 -11.72 18.47 -29.56
N TRP A 68 -12.21 17.46 -30.28
CA TRP A 68 -11.71 16.08 -30.15
C TRP A 68 -10.41 15.83 -30.91
N SER A 69 -10.15 16.59 -31.97
CA SER A 69 -8.95 16.46 -32.80
C SER A 69 -7.71 17.14 -32.17
N PHE A 70 -7.90 18.03 -31.19
CA PHE A 70 -6.75 18.62 -30.49
C PHE A 70 -6.18 17.64 -29.48
N PRO A 71 -4.93 17.16 -29.67
CA PRO A 71 -4.28 16.32 -28.68
C PRO A 71 -4.20 17.07 -27.34
N PRO A 72 -4.32 16.34 -26.20
CA PRO A 72 -4.09 16.95 -24.91
C PRO A 72 -2.68 17.58 -24.90
N PRO A 73 -2.50 18.72 -24.21
CA PRO A 73 -1.16 19.32 -24.09
C PRO A 73 -0.19 18.27 -23.57
N PRO A 74 1.03 18.18 -24.11
CA PRO A 74 2.01 17.24 -23.61
C PRO A 74 2.19 17.46 -22.09
N PRO A 75 2.33 16.42 -21.29
CA PRO A 75 2.55 16.55 -19.86
C PRO A 75 3.75 17.46 -19.62
N PRO A 76 3.72 18.30 -18.58
CA PRO A 76 4.83 19.17 -18.27
C PRO A 76 6.11 18.34 -18.17
N LYS A 77 7.15 18.76 -18.89
CA LYS A 77 8.45 18.07 -18.82
C LYS A 77 8.97 18.23 -17.40
N MET A 78 9.20 17.10 -16.76
CA MET A 78 9.84 17.03 -15.44
C MET A 78 11.20 17.70 -15.50
N THR A 79 11.49 18.56 -14.54
CA THR A 79 12.81 19.21 -14.43
C THR A 79 13.88 18.21 -14.04
N GLU A 80 15.15 18.51 -14.30
CA GLU A 80 16.26 17.64 -13.89
C GLU A 80 16.34 17.50 -12.37
N ALA A 81 16.00 18.55 -11.63
CA ALA A 81 15.94 18.52 -10.17
C ALA A 81 14.84 17.57 -9.67
N GLU A 82 13.64 17.63 -10.24
CA GLU A 82 12.54 16.72 -9.89
C GLU A 82 12.89 15.25 -10.22
N ARG A 83 13.61 15.00 -11.32
CA ARG A 83 14.07 13.65 -11.66
C ARG A 83 15.10 13.13 -10.66
N ALA A 84 16.05 13.99 -10.27
CA ALA A 84 17.06 13.63 -9.28
C ALA A 84 16.44 13.31 -7.92
N GLU A 85 15.44 14.11 -7.51
CA GLU A 85 14.68 13.88 -6.27
C GLU A 85 13.93 12.53 -6.30
N ILE A 86 13.20 12.24 -7.39
CA ILE A 86 12.50 10.96 -7.54
C ILE A 86 13.50 9.82 -7.53
N HIS A 87 14.63 9.94 -8.21
CA HIS A 87 15.65 8.89 -8.23
C HIS A 87 16.22 8.63 -6.83
N GLN A 88 16.51 9.66 -6.07
CA GLN A 88 16.95 9.54 -4.67
C GLN A 88 15.88 8.84 -3.81
N GLN A 89 14.60 9.21 -3.97
CA GLN A 89 13.50 8.55 -3.26
C GLN A 89 13.35 7.07 -3.66
N GLN A 90 13.57 6.73 -4.93
CA GLN A 90 13.58 5.34 -5.40
C GLN A 90 14.67 4.52 -4.72
N GLU A 91 15.90 5.04 -4.66
CA GLU A 91 17.03 4.34 -4.02
C GLU A 91 16.76 4.08 -2.54
N ILE A 92 16.27 5.10 -1.82
CA ILE A 92 15.96 5.00 -0.40
C ILE A 92 14.85 3.96 -0.16
N PHE A 93 13.78 4.03 -0.96
CA PHE A 93 12.67 3.09 -0.86
C PHE A 93 13.12 1.66 -1.18
N THR A 94 13.85 1.45 -2.28
CA THR A 94 14.29 0.12 -2.70
C THR A 94 15.16 -0.53 -1.63
N ALA A 95 16.13 0.20 -1.07
CA ALA A 95 16.98 -0.32 0.01
C ALA A 95 16.18 -0.73 1.25
N TRP A 96 15.20 0.09 1.66
CA TRP A 96 14.33 -0.24 2.79
C TRP A 96 13.43 -1.43 2.47
N TYR A 97 12.83 -1.46 1.28
CA TYR A 97 11.86 -2.49 0.91
C TYR A 97 12.52 -3.86 0.71
N ASP A 98 13.74 -3.90 0.17
CA ASP A 98 14.49 -5.16 0.03
C ASP A 98 14.78 -5.82 1.38
N GLU A 99 15.08 -5.03 2.41
CA GLU A 99 15.23 -5.55 3.77
C GLU A 99 13.88 -5.96 4.37
N HIS A 100 12.82 -5.18 4.10
CA HIS A 100 11.47 -5.51 4.54
C HIS A 100 10.96 -6.83 3.93
N LYS A 101 11.27 -7.10 2.66
CA LYS A 101 10.97 -8.38 1.99
C LYS A 101 11.61 -9.58 2.70
N LYS A 102 12.82 -9.45 3.23
CA LYS A 102 13.45 -10.52 4.00
C LYS A 102 12.65 -10.85 5.26
N ASN A 103 12.14 -9.83 5.94
CA ASN A 103 11.27 -10.04 7.09
C ASN A 103 9.98 -10.75 6.71
N ILE A 104 9.35 -10.37 5.59
CA ILE A 104 8.14 -11.05 5.07
C ILE A 104 8.47 -12.52 4.74
N THR A 105 9.56 -12.77 4.04
CA THR A 105 9.99 -14.14 3.72
C THR A 105 10.22 -14.98 4.97
N GLN A 106 10.77 -14.38 6.03
CA GLN A 106 10.96 -15.09 7.31
C GLN A 106 9.63 -15.37 8.01
N LEU A 107 8.64 -14.46 7.93
CA LEU A 107 7.29 -14.71 8.42
C LEU A 107 6.64 -15.88 7.69
N ASP A 108 6.74 -15.92 6.35
CA ASP A 108 6.20 -17.02 5.54
C ASP A 108 6.89 -18.34 5.89
N TYR A 109 8.22 -18.32 6.07
CA TYR A 109 8.97 -19.50 6.49
C TYR A 109 8.51 -20.00 7.86
N ASN A 110 8.37 -19.13 8.86
CA ASN A 110 7.90 -19.49 10.19
C ASN A 110 6.49 -20.10 10.13
N TRP A 111 5.61 -19.53 9.28
CA TRP A 111 4.27 -20.04 9.08
C TRP A 111 4.25 -21.42 8.43
N GLN A 112 5.10 -21.66 7.46
CA GLN A 112 5.28 -22.96 6.84
C GLN A 112 5.82 -24.00 7.85
N GLN A 113 6.82 -23.65 8.66
CA GLN A 113 7.33 -24.53 9.71
C GLN A 113 6.26 -24.88 10.73
N TYR A 114 5.41 -23.92 11.09
CA TYR A 114 4.29 -24.16 11.98
C TYR A 114 3.34 -25.23 11.44
N HIS A 115 2.93 -25.14 10.18
CA HIS A 115 2.09 -26.15 9.54
C HIS A 115 2.79 -27.52 9.46
N ASN A 116 4.06 -27.54 9.08
CA ASN A 116 4.83 -28.78 8.98
C ASN A 116 4.93 -29.52 10.32
N ILE A 117 5.06 -28.81 11.43
CA ILE A 117 5.09 -29.44 12.78
C ILE A 117 3.75 -30.07 13.09
N LEU A 118 2.65 -29.37 12.85
CA LEU A 118 1.30 -29.88 13.14
C LEU A 118 0.93 -31.06 12.25
N GLU A 119 1.26 -31.01 10.96
CA GLU A 119 1.03 -32.11 10.04
C GLU A 119 1.86 -33.35 10.41
N SER A 120 3.16 -33.18 10.72
CA SER A 120 4.03 -34.27 11.18
C SER A 120 3.50 -34.93 12.46
N PHE A 121 2.91 -34.15 13.38
CA PHE A 121 2.28 -34.66 14.57
C PHE A 121 0.98 -35.43 14.25
N LYS A 122 0.12 -34.89 13.38
CA LYS A 122 -1.13 -35.50 12.93
C LYS A 122 -0.90 -36.85 12.24
N GLU A 123 0.17 -36.95 11.45
CA GLU A 123 0.58 -38.18 10.77
C GLU A 123 1.27 -39.19 11.69
N GLY A 124 1.55 -38.81 12.95
CA GLY A 124 2.26 -39.68 13.88
C GLY A 124 3.78 -39.79 13.60
N ALA A 125 4.32 -38.93 12.73
CA ALA A 125 5.75 -38.88 12.44
C ALA A 125 6.58 -38.35 13.61
N ILE A 126 5.97 -37.51 14.48
CA ILE A 126 6.55 -37.02 15.72
C ILE A 126 5.55 -37.21 16.86
N ASP A 127 6.05 -37.35 18.09
CA ASP A 127 5.24 -37.37 19.31
C ASP A 127 4.93 -35.95 19.82
N ILE A 128 4.03 -35.85 20.78
CA ILE A 128 3.61 -34.56 21.38
C ILE A 128 4.76 -33.83 22.06
N GLN A 129 5.69 -34.54 22.66
CA GLN A 129 6.87 -33.95 23.30
C GLN A 129 7.77 -33.29 22.25
N THR A 130 8.01 -33.95 21.13
CA THR A 130 8.77 -33.42 20.00
C THR A 130 8.06 -32.23 19.37
N ALA A 131 6.73 -32.31 19.18
CA ALA A 131 5.94 -31.18 18.69
C ALA A 131 6.05 -29.97 19.62
N TYR A 132 5.92 -30.16 20.92
CA TYR A 132 6.07 -29.10 21.93
C TYR A 132 7.46 -28.42 21.86
N VAL A 133 8.53 -29.21 21.78
CA VAL A 133 9.91 -28.68 21.69
C VAL A 133 10.08 -27.87 20.40
N ARG A 134 9.62 -28.38 19.25
CA ARG A 134 9.71 -27.67 17.97
C ARG A 134 8.87 -26.39 17.96
N LEU A 135 7.66 -26.43 18.51
CA LEU A 135 6.82 -25.23 18.66
C LEU A 135 7.43 -24.22 19.61
N THR A 136 8.16 -24.65 20.65
CA THR A 136 8.87 -23.76 21.56
C THR A 136 9.98 -23.01 20.83
N GLN A 137 10.79 -23.70 20.04
CA GLN A 137 11.82 -23.07 19.22
C GLN A 137 11.20 -22.10 18.21
N LEU A 138 10.14 -22.54 17.51
CA LEU A 138 9.47 -21.72 16.52
C LEU A 138 8.81 -20.47 17.13
N ALA A 139 8.33 -20.54 18.38
CA ALA A 139 7.79 -19.37 19.08
C ALA A 139 8.87 -18.30 19.37
N GLU A 140 10.10 -18.72 19.66
CA GLU A 140 11.23 -17.80 19.82
C GLU A 140 11.66 -17.22 18.46
N ASP A 141 11.69 -18.03 17.39
CA ASP A 141 12.00 -17.56 16.04
C ASP A 141 10.95 -16.56 15.54
N ALA A 142 9.67 -16.83 15.79
CA ALA A 142 8.57 -15.93 15.44
C ALA A 142 8.66 -14.60 16.22
N LYS A 143 8.99 -14.65 17.50
CA LYS A 143 9.25 -13.46 18.31
C LYS A 143 10.42 -12.64 17.75
N HIS A 144 11.51 -13.31 17.39
CA HIS A 144 12.67 -12.65 16.80
C HIS A 144 12.32 -11.94 15.48
N THR A 145 11.54 -12.60 14.64
CA THR A 145 11.07 -12.03 13.35
C THR A 145 10.14 -10.84 13.60
N ARG A 146 9.22 -10.95 14.54
CA ARG A 146 8.34 -9.86 14.96
C ARG A 146 9.14 -8.64 15.45
N ASP A 147 10.13 -8.86 16.29
CA ASP A 147 10.98 -7.78 16.81
C ASP A 147 11.83 -7.15 15.72
N ALA A 148 12.28 -7.93 14.72
CA ALA A 148 12.97 -7.41 13.52
C ALA A 148 12.05 -6.51 12.68
N VAL A 149 10.80 -6.91 12.46
CA VAL A 149 9.79 -6.08 11.77
C VAL A 149 9.52 -4.78 12.54
N ASP A 150 9.42 -4.87 13.86
CA ASP A 150 9.18 -3.69 14.72
C ASP A 150 10.36 -2.71 14.68
N ALA A 151 11.57 -3.21 14.66
CA ALA A 151 12.80 -2.39 14.59
C ALA A 151 13.02 -1.78 13.19
N HIS A 152 12.39 -2.32 12.13
CA HIS A 152 12.62 -1.89 10.74
C HIS A 152 11.77 -0.67 10.37
N ILE A 153 12.16 0.49 10.89
CA ILE A 153 11.47 1.77 10.72
C ILE A 153 11.74 2.34 9.31
N PRO A 154 10.72 2.88 8.61
CA PRO A 154 10.92 3.58 7.34
C PRO A 154 11.89 4.76 7.46
N PRO A 155 12.74 5.00 6.44
CA PRO A 155 13.70 6.11 6.47
C PRO A 155 13.00 7.47 6.45
N LEU A 156 13.38 8.37 7.36
CA LEU A 156 12.84 9.74 7.43
C LEU A 156 13.17 10.60 6.21
N ALA A 157 14.10 10.15 5.38
CA ALA A 157 14.46 10.82 4.11
C ALA A 157 13.45 10.58 2.99
N LEU A 158 12.45 9.70 3.18
CA LEU A 158 11.32 9.56 2.26
C LEU A 158 10.40 10.79 2.35
N SER A 159 9.80 11.19 1.21
CA SER A 159 8.77 12.24 1.19
C SER A 159 7.58 11.86 2.07
N GLY A 160 6.83 12.84 2.60
CA GLY A 160 5.77 12.60 3.58
C GLY A 160 4.78 11.51 3.16
N ILE A 161 4.28 11.56 1.93
CA ILE A 161 3.33 10.56 1.39
C ILE A 161 3.99 9.16 1.29
N ASN A 162 5.21 9.07 0.79
CA ASN A 162 5.91 7.78 0.63
C ASN A 162 6.32 7.22 2.00
N TYR A 163 6.69 8.08 2.94
CA TYR A 163 6.95 7.68 4.32
C TYR A 163 5.70 7.07 4.98
N ASP A 164 4.54 7.74 4.83
CA ASP A 164 3.28 7.28 5.42
C ASP A 164 2.85 5.91 4.85
N LEU A 165 3.04 5.69 3.54
CA LEU A 165 2.78 4.41 2.90
C LEU A 165 3.72 3.31 3.40
N CYS A 166 5.02 3.59 3.53
CA CYS A 166 5.99 2.64 4.11
C CYS A 166 5.66 2.34 5.58
N ALA A 167 5.23 3.33 6.35
CA ALA A 167 4.79 3.15 7.72
C ALA A 167 3.53 2.27 7.81
N ALA A 168 2.58 2.43 6.88
CA ALA A 168 1.40 1.58 6.78
C ALA A 168 1.77 0.12 6.42
N VAL A 169 2.70 -0.08 5.47
CA VAL A 169 3.25 -1.42 5.13
C VAL A 169 3.86 -2.06 6.37
N ARG A 170 4.75 -1.35 7.08
CA ARG A 170 5.35 -1.85 8.31
C ARG A 170 4.29 -2.21 9.35
N GLN A 171 3.32 -1.34 9.58
CA GLN A 171 2.27 -1.56 10.59
C GLN A 171 1.43 -2.81 10.29
N LYS A 172 1.04 -3.00 9.03
CA LYS A 172 0.31 -4.21 8.59
C LYS A 172 1.15 -5.47 8.78
N THR A 173 2.43 -5.42 8.40
CA THR A 173 3.36 -6.55 8.58
C THR A 173 3.57 -6.87 10.05
N LEU A 174 3.69 -5.85 10.91
CA LEU A 174 3.84 -6.03 12.35
C LEU A 174 2.58 -6.66 12.97
N ALA A 175 1.39 -6.20 12.58
CA ALA A 175 0.14 -6.79 13.06
C ALA A 175 0.00 -8.27 12.64
N TYR A 176 0.44 -8.62 11.44
CA TYR A 176 0.50 -10.01 10.99
C TYR A 176 1.52 -10.82 11.80
N ALA A 177 2.71 -10.28 12.05
CA ALA A 177 3.75 -10.92 12.85
C ALA A 177 3.30 -11.17 14.30
N ASP A 178 2.61 -10.19 14.91
CA ASP A 178 2.01 -10.33 16.25
C ASP A 178 0.96 -11.47 16.28
N ALA A 179 0.07 -11.51 15.30
CA ALA A 179 -0.95 -12.56 15.21
C ALA A 179 -0.32 -13.95 15.00
N GLN A 180 0.70 -14.05 14.14
CA GLN A 180 1.44 -15.30 13.90
C GLN A 180 2.16 -15.79 15.16
N GLN A 181 2.87 -14.90 15.85
CA GLN A 181 3.55 -15.22 17.13
C GLN A 181 2.54 -15.70 18.18
N GLN A 182 1.37 -15.05 18.29
CA GLN A 182 0.31 -15.45 19.20
C GLN A 182 -0.24 -16.84 18.86
N ALA A 183 -0.50 -17.11 17.59
CA ALA A 183 -0.99 -18.41 17.13
C ALA A 183 -0.02 -19.55 17.50
N ILE A 184 1.26 -19.37 17.20
CA ILE A 184 2.32 -20.35 17.52
C ILE A 184 2.42 -20.54 19.05
N SER A 185 2.43 -19.45 19.80
CA SER A 185 2.55 -19.50 21.28
C SER A 185 1.38 -20.19 21.93
N ARG A 186 0.15 -19.96 21.48
CA ARG A 186 -1.06 -20.62 21.99
C ARG A 186 -1.08 -22.10 21.64
N THR A 187 -0.68 -22.44 20.43
CA THR A 187 -0.58 -23.85 20.02
C THR A 187 0.52 -24.58 20.79
N ARG A 188 1.68 -23.94 21.02
CA ARG A 188 2.71 -24.48 21.92
C ARG A 188 2.16 -24.77 23.32
N ASN A 189 1.39 -23.82 23.88
CA ASN A 189 0.81 -24.02 25.20
C ASN A 189 -0.24 -25.16 25.20
N ALA A 190 -1.02 -25.30 24.13
CA ALA A 190 -1.95 -26.41 23.97
C ALA A 190 -1.23 -27.77 23.79
N ALA A 191 -0.01 -27.77 23.26
CA ALA A 191 0.84 -28.94 23.10
C ALA A 191 1.65 -29.30 24.36
N ASP A 192 1.60 -28.51 25.42
CA ASP A 192 2.36 -28.75 26.64
C ASP A 192 1.96 -30.08 27.30
N PRO A 193 2.86 -31.10 27.34
CA PRO A 193 2.54 -32.41 27.92
C PRO A 193 2.16 -32.35 29.39
N ALA A 194 2.57 -31.30 30.11
CA ALA A 194 2.22 -31.11 31.52
C ALA A 194 0.78 -30.60 31.72
N GLN A 195 0.20 -30.00 30.68
CA GLN A 195 -1.15 -29.41 30.71
C GLN A 195 -2.19 -30.25 29.95
N LEU A 196 -1.77 -31.17 29.08
CA LEU A 196 -2.65 -32.04 28.32
C LEU A 196 -3.34 -33.07 29.25
N LEU A 197 -4.66 -33.02 29.28
CA LEU A 197 -5.49 -33.93 30.08
C LEU A 197 -5.66 -35.28 29.43
N THR A 198 -5.45 -35.41 28.12
CA THR A 198 -5.63 -36.63 27.35
C THR A 198 -4.30 -37.22 26.91
N ARG A 199 -4.24 -38.56 26.87
CA ARG A 199 -3.12 -39.34 26.33
C ARG A 199 -3.42 -39.92 24.95
N ASP A 200 -4.65 -39.72 24.45
CA ASP A 200 -5.04 -40.18 23.13
C ASP A 200 -4.45 -39.25 22.04
N PRO A 201 -3.57 -39.77 21.17
CA PRO A 201 -2.94 -38.96 20.12
C PRO A 201 -3.96 -38.35 19.15
N ALA A 202 -5.06 -39.01 18.86
CA ALA A 202 -6.10 -38.49 17.98
C ALA A 202 -6.81 -37.29 18.60
N GLU A 203 -7.09 -37.33 19.90
CA GLU A 203 -7.70 -36.21 20.60
C GLU A 203 -6.70 -35.05 20.78
N GLN A 204 -5.43 -35.36 21.05
CA GLN A 204 -4.35 -34.32 21.08
C GLN A 204 -4.23 -33.63 19.73
N SER A 205 -4.23 -34.38 18.61
CA SER A 205 -4.18 -33.81 17.26
C SER A 205 -5.39 -32.89 17.00
N ARG A 206 -6.58 -33.29 17.40
CA ARG A 206 -7.79 -32.46 17.25
C ARG A 206 -7.68 -31.14 18.04
N ILE A 207 -7.18 -31.18 19.27
CA ILE A 207 -6.98 -29.98 20.09
C ILE A 207 -6.02 -29.01 19.42
N LEU A 208 -4.91 -29.49 18.87
CA LEU A 208 -3.94 -28.63 18.17
C LEU A 208 -4.51 -28.06 16.86
N GLU A 209 -5.22 -28.88 16.09
CA GLU A 209 -5.87 -28.45 14.85
C GLU A 209 -6.97 -27.41 15.12
N ASP A 210 -7.82 -27.60 16.10
CA ASP A 210 -8.84 -26.64 16.54
C ASP A 210 -8.19 -25.31 17.00
N THR A 211 -7.04 -25.38 17.68
CA THR A 211 -6.30 -24.20 18.10
C THR A 211 -5.70 -23.47 16.91
N MET A 212 -5.10 -24.19 15.96
CA MET A 212 -4.56 -23.61 14.73
C MET A 212 -5.64 -22.88 13.92
N ILE A 213 -6.79 -23.50 13.73
CA ILE A 213 -7.90 -22.89 12.95
C ILE A 213 -8.39 -21.62 13.63
N ARG A 214 -8.57 -21.65 14.96
CA ARG A 214 -9.11 -20.53 15.73
C ARG A 214 -8.14 -19.34 15.79
N GLU A 215 -6.85 -19.61 15.90
CA GLU A 215 -5.82 -18.59 16.10
C GLU A 215 -5.11 -18.20 14.77
N SER A 216 -5.59 -18.68 13.63
CA SER A 216 -4.99 -18.39 12.34
C SER A 216 -4.91 -16.88 12.08
N PRO A 217 -3.72 -16.32 11.75
CA PRO A 217 -3.58 -14.91 11.45
C PRO A 217 -4.38 -14.51 10.21
N PRO A 218 -4.88 -13.28 10.15
CA PRO A 218 -5.48 -12.76 8.92
C PRO A 218 -4.41 -12.68 7.81
N GLY A 219 -4.85 -12.78 6.56
CA GLY A 219 -3.91 -12.65 5.42
C GLY A 219 -3.17 -11.30 5.42
N LEU A 220 -1.93 -11.30 4.98
CA LEU A 220 -1.12 -10.09 4.81
C LEU A 220 -1.38 -9.48 3.43
N PHE A 221 -2.09 -8.35 3.39
CA PHE A 221 -2.43 -7.65 2.15
C PHE A 221 -1.70 -6.31 2.06
N LEU A 222 -0.64 -6.25 1.26
CA LEU A 222 0.23 -5.08 1.06
C LEU A 222 0.17 -4.51 -0.37
N ALA A 223 -0.57 -5.16 -1.28
CA ALA A 223 -0.54 -4.85 -2.70
C ALA A 223 -0.91 -3.40 -3.02
N ASP A 224 -1.90 -2.84 -2.33
CA ASP A 224 -2.38 -1.49 -2.58
C ASP A 224 -1.34 -0.42 -2.19
N GLU A 225 -0.71 -0.55 -1.01
CA GLU A 225 0.32 0.38 -0.55
C GLU A 225 1.57 0.30 -1.44
N ILE A 226 1.99 -0.92 -1.78
CA ILE A 226 3.17 -1.14 -2.62
C ILE A 226 2.93 -0.65 -4.05
N SER A 227 1.74 -0.89 -4.62
CA SER A 227 1.37 -0.36 -5.94
C SER A 227 1.39 1.16 -5.95
N THR A 228 0.79 1.79 -4.94
CA THR A 228 0.78 3.26 -4.82
C THR A 228 2.18 3.84 -4.65
N LEU A 229 3.05 3.18 -3.86
CA LEU A 229 4.46 3.58 -3.71
C LEU A 229 5.22 3.48 -5.03
N ARG A 230 5.02 2.40 -5.80
CA ARG A 230 5.65 2.23 -7.11
C ARG A 230 5.19 3.28 -8.10
N ASP A 231 3.90 3.59 -8.12
CA ASP A 231 3.33 4.63 -9.00
C ASP A 231 3.88 6.01 -8.64
N ASN A 232 3.94 6.37 -7.35
CA ASN A 232 4.50 7.62 -6.89
C ASN A 232 5.98 7.77 -7.23
N LEU A 233 6.72 6.67 -7.18
CA LEU A 233 8.14 6.60 -7.45
C LEU A 233 8.47 6.21 -8.91
N THR A 234 7.45 6.02 -9.77
CA THR A 234 7.63 5.57 -11.17
C THR A 234 8.45 4.28 -11.32
N ILE A 235 8.36 3.37 -10.34
CA ILE A 235 9.05 2.08 -10.36
C ILE A 235 8.22 1.09 -11.18
N PRO A 236 8.78 0.45 -12.23
CA PRO A 236 8.04 -0.54 -13.00
C PRO A 236 7.59 -1.72 -12.13
N PRO A 237 6.45 -2.38 -12.48
CA PRO A 237 6.01 -3.57 -11.76
C PRO A 237 7.07 -4.67 -11.81
N GLU A 238 7.22 -5.39 -10.69
CA GLU A 238 8.08 -6.56 -10.62
C GLU A 238 7.55 -7.60 -11.62
N LYS A 239 8.43 -8.13 -12.48
CA LYS A 239 8.04 -9.22 -13.36
C LYS A 239 7.92 -10.47 -12.50
N ASP A 240 6.74 -11.07 -12.47
CA ASP A 240 6.55 -12.40 -11.89
C ASP A 240 7.47 -13.37 -12.65
N GLU A 241 8.50 -13.88 -11.99
CA GLU A 241 9.39 -14.94 -12.50
C GLU A 241 8.78 -16.33 -12.22
#